data_75b9367b72d63118c1f1b342464dc40f
#
_entry.id   75b9367b72d63118c1f1b342464dc40f
#
_cell.length_a   1.000
_cell.length_b   1.000
_cell.length_c   1.000
_cell.angle_alpha   90.00
_cell.angle_beta   90.00
_cell.angle_gamma   90.00
#
_symmetry.space_group_name_H-M   'P 1'
#
loop_
_entity.id
_entity.type
_entity.pdbx_description
1 polymer ?
#
loop_
_entity_poly.entity_id
_entity_poly.type
_entity_poly.pdbx_seq_one_letter_code
_entity_poly.pdbx_strand_id
1 'polypeptide(L)'
;MNIEDIKAVYFVGAGGIGMSAIARYFLKKGLVVAGYDKTPSDLTRQLEKEGMLIHYEENKELIPFACKQKTSCLVIYTPAIPAEHQELKFFRENGFEIQKRAQVLGTLTQAHKGLCVAGTHGKTTTSTMCAHIMHQSHLDCNAFLGGISKNYGTNYILSDSDYVVIEADEFDRSFHWLRPWMSVITSTDPDHLDIYGTKEAYLESFRHYTELIQPGGALIIHRDLEMKEHLQEGVSRYDYSLTEGDFHAENIRIDSGEITFDFISPIENVKDVQLGQPIPINIENGIAAMAMAQLNGCTAEELKYGMQTYGGVDRRFDFKIKTDKLVFLSDYAHHPKEIYQSAKSIRELYKNKHITAIFQPHLYTRTRDFYKDFAEALSQLDEVVLTEIYPAREEPIEGVTSQLIYDNLKPGVKKEMIQKEDVINYVKTHQFEVLIVLGAGDLDNQVPQISKVLNSK
;
A
#
# COMPACT_ATOMS: atom_id res chain seq x y z
N MET A 1 -10.92 -17.22 -20.25
CA MET A 1 -10.06 -16.92 -21.45
C MET A 1 -8.61 -17.06 -21.00
N ASN A 2 -7.75 -17.70 -21.82
CA ASN A 2 -6.32 -17.72 -21.50
C ASN A 2 -5.72 -16.34 -21.81
N ILE A 3 -4.77 -15.86 -21.01
CA ILE A 3 -4.17 -14.52 -21.18
C ILE A 3 -3.52 -14.35 -22.54
N GLU A 4 -3.02 -15.43 -23.14
CA GLU A 4 -2.40 -15.46 -24.47
C GLU A 4 -3.42 -15.26 -25.62
N ASP A 5 -4.69 -15.53 -25.38
CA ASP A 5 -5.76 -15.40 -26.38
C ASP A 5 -6.33 -13.97 -26.44
N ILE A 6 -5.98 -13.13 -25.46
CA ILE A 6 -6.48 -11.76 -25.36
C ILE A 6 -5.78 -10.88 -26.41
N LYS A 7 -6.58 -10.19 -27.23
CA LYS A 7 -6.12 -9.20 -28.23
C LYS A 7 -6.58 -7.78 -27.91
N ALA A 8 -7.64 -7.65 -27.14
CA ALA A 8 -8.16 -6.38 -26.70
C ALA A 8 -8.60 -6.43 -25.24
N VAL A 9 -8.48 -5.31 -24.53
CA VAL A 9 -8.93 -5.16 -23.16
C VAL A 9 -9.77 -3.90 -23.04
N TYR A 10 -10.94 -4.01 -22.42
CA TYR A 10 -11.84 -2.89 -22.22
C TYR A 10 -12.05 -2.61 -20.75
N PHE A 11 -11.80 -1.37 -20.31
CA PHE A 11 -11.90 -0.94 -18.92
C PHE A 11 -13.18 -0.15 -18.66
N VAL A 12 -14.00 -0.55 -17.70
CA VAL A 12 -15.13 0.23 -17.20
C VAL A 12 -14.72 0.83 -15.86
N GLY A 13 -14.37 2.15 -15.88
CA GLY A 13 -13.73 2.86 -14.78
C GLY A 13 -12.21 2.86 -14.90
N ALA A 14 -11.67 3.43 -15.98
CA ALA A 14 -10.25 3.37 -16.33
C ALA A 14 -9.33 4.24 -15.45
N GLY A 15 -9.87 5.35 -14.89
CA GLY A 15 -9.08 6.39 -14.20
C GLY A 15 -8.67 6.07 -12.76
N GLY A 16 -9.01 4.88 -12.25
CA GLY A 16 -8.51 4.44 -10.95
C GLY A 16 -7.01 4.10 -10.99
N ILE A 17 -6.26 4.47 -9.94
CA ILE A 17 -4.80 4.24 -9.89
C ILE A 17 -4.41 2.77 -10.09
N GLY A 18 -5.17 1.83 -9.54
CA GLY A 18 -4.92 0.40 -9.73
C GLY A 18 -5.38 -0.12 -11.10
N MET A 19 -6.40 0.49 -11.72
CA MET A 19 -6.88 0.14 -13.06
C MET A 19 -5.88 0.59 -14.12
N SER A 20 -5.34 1.81 -13.97
CA SER A 20 -4.36 2.37 -14.88
C SER A 20 -3.06 1.57 -14.95
N ALA A 21 -2.62 0.99 -13.83
CA ALA A 21 -1.45 0.11 -13.81
C ALA A 21 -1.66 -1.14 -14.67
N ILE A 22 -2.84 -1.77 -14.57
CA ILE A 22 -3.21 -2.93 -15.40
C ILE A 22 -3.38 -2.53 -16.87
N ALA A 23 -3.99 -1.37 -17.15
CA ALA A 23 -4.11 -0.87 -18.51
C ALA A 23 -2.76 -0.72 -19.19
N ARG A 24 -1.77 -0.16 -18.50
CA ARG A 24 -0.40 -0.03 -18.99
C ARG A 24 0.29 -1.38 -19.24
N TYR A 25 0.03 -2.37 -18.37
CA TYR A 25 0.54 -3.72 -18.58
C TYR A 25 0.08 -4.27 -19.94
N PHE A 26 -1.22 -4.16 -20.25
CA PHE A 26 -1.75 -4.64 -21.53
C PHE A 26 -1.30 -3.78 -22.72
N LEU A 27 -1.14 -2.46 -22.56
CA LEU A 27 -0.55 -1.59 -23.57
C LEU A 27 0.88 -2.02 -23.90
N LYS A 28 1.71 -2.30 -22.87
CA LYS A 28 3.09 -2.80 -23.05
C LYS A 28 3.13 -4.14 -23.79
N LYS A 29 2.14 -5.01 -23.57
CA LYS A 29 1.99 -6.28 -24.29
C LYS A 29 1.50 -6.09 -25.74
N GLY A 30 1.26 -4.85 -26.19
CA GLY A 30 0.85 -4.53 -27.57
C GLY A 30 -0.62 -4.78 -27.87
N LEU A 31 -1.46 -4.94 -26.85
CA LEU A 31 -2.90 -5.17 -27.04
C LEU A 31 -3.63 -3.85 -27.31
N VAL A 32 -4.79 -3.95 -27.94
CA VAL A 32 -5.74 -2.81 -28.03
C VAL A 32 -6.36 -2.60 -26.65
N VAL A 33 -6.10 -1.44 -26.05
CA VAL A 33 -6.65 -1.07 -24.74
C VAL A 33 -7.58 0.11 -24.88
N ALA A 34 -8.82 -0.05 -24.43
CA ALA A 34 -9.84 0.99 -24.47
C ALA A 34 -10.63 1.02 -23.16
N GLY A 35 -11.44 2.05 -22.97
CA GLY A 35 -12.33 2.08 -21.80
C GLY A 35 -13.11 3.35 -21.63
N TYR A 36 -13.93 3.32 -20.60
CA TYR A 36 -14.75 4.42 -20.11
C TYR A 36 -14.25 4.90 -18.76
N ASP A 37 -14.30 6.20 -18.55
CA ASP A 37 -14.29 6.80 -17.20
C ASP A 37 -15.31 7.94 -17.11
N LYS A 38 -15.83 8.18 -15.92
CA LYS A 38 -16.83 9.23 -15.72
C LYS A 38 -16.23 10.64 -15.85
N THR A 39 -14.96 10.80 -15.46
CA THR A 39 -14.34 12.12 -15.30
C THR A 39 -12.96 12.16 -15.91
N PRO A 40 -12.68 13.12 -16.80
CA PRO A 40 -11.33 13.37 -17.26
C PRO A 40 -10.42 13.75 -16.08
N SER A 41 -9.27 13.09 -15.96
CA SER A 41 -8.25 13.35 -14.94
C SER A 41 -6.86 13.44 -15.59
N ASP A 42 -5.87 13.89 -14.86
CA ASP A 42 -4.49 13.86 -15.37
C ASP A 42 -4.02 12.44 -15.67
N LEU A 43 -4.49 11.45 -14.88
CA LEU A 43 -4.19 10.05 -15.09
C LEU A 43 -4.82 9.49 -16.38
N THR A 44 -6.10 9.79 -16.65
CA THR A 44 -6.75 9.36 -17.89
C THR A 44 -6.14 10.01 -19.11
N ARG A 45 -5.80 11.31 -19.05
CA ARG A 45 -5.11 12.02 -20.13
C ARG A 45 -3.71 11.47 -20.41
N GLN A 46 -3.04 10.98 -19.36
CA GLN A 46 -1.76 10.32 -19.53
C GLN A 46 -1.92 8.96 -20.21
N LEU A 47 -2.92 8.15 -19.84
CA LEU A 47 -3.24 6.89 -20.49
C LEU A 47 -3.58 7.08 -21.98
N GLU A 48 -4.33 8.14 -22.34
CA GLU A 48 -4.62 8.50 -23.72
C GLU A 48 -3.32 8.80 -24.51
N LYS A 49 -2.39 9.54 -23.92
CA LYS A 49 -1.07 9.81 -24.54
C LYS A 49 -0.23 8.53 -24.70
N GLU A 50 -0.41 7.56 -23.81
CA GLU A 50 0.24 6.25 -23.85
C GLU A 50 -0.41 5.28 -24.85
N GLY A 51 -1.54 5.67 -25.47
CA GLY A 51 -2.22 4.91 -26.52
C GLY A 51 -3.51 4.22 -26.14
N MET A 52 -4.04 4.45 -24.94
CA MET A 52 -5.35 3.95 -24.54
C MET A 52 -6.48 4.79 -25.16
N LEU A 53 -7.50 4.11 -25.68
CA LEU A 53 -8.68 4.78 -26.23
C LEU A 53 -9.72 5.00 -25.12
N ILE A 54 -9.82 6.22 -24.58
CA ILE A 54 -10.74 6.53 -23.48
C ILE A 54 -11.86 7.44 -23.97
N HIS A 55 -13.09 7.20 -23.50
CA HIS A 55 -14.20 8.13 -23.62
C HIS A 55 -14.86 8.38 -22.26
N TYR A 56 -15.59 9.48 -22.14
CA TYR A 56 -16.15 9.99 -20.88
C TYR A 56 -17.68 10.08 -20.88
N GLU A 57 -18.30 9.58 -21.95
CA GLU A 57 -19.73 9.47 -22.10
C GLU A 57 -20.14 8.00 -21.98
N GLU A 58 -21.11 7.68 -21.12
CA GLU A 58 -21.68 6.34 -21.01
C GLU A 58 -22.47 6.00 -22.25
N ASN A 59 -21.80 5.37 -23.23
CA ASN A 59 -22.37 5.08 -24.55
C ASN A 59 -21.71 3.85 -25.20
N LYS A 60 -22.46 2.75 -25.28
CA LYS A 60 -21.98 1.49 -25.89
C LYS A 60 -21.55 1.61 -27.36
N GLU A 61 -22.00 2.64 -28.08
CA GLU A 61 -21.58 2.85 -29.48
C GLU A 61 -20.13 3.34 -29.58
N LEU A 62 -19.60 3.94 -28.53
CA LEU A 62 -18.21 4.40 -28.45
C LEU A 62 -17.22 3.25 -28.18
N ILE A 63 -17.72 2.06 -27.85
CA ILE A 63 -16.86 0.90 -27.67
C ILE A 63 -16.16 0.56 -28.99
N PRO A 64 -14.81 0.53 -29.06
CA PRO A 64 -14.08 0.21 -30.27
C PRO A 64 -14.41 -1.18 -30.82
N PHE A 65 -14.35 -1.34 -32.14
CA PHE A 65 -14.68 -2.60 -32.82
C PHE A 65 -13.86 -3.78 -32.30
N ALA A 66 -12.54 -3.57 -32.03
CA ALA A 66 -11.67 -4.62 -31.46
C ALA A 66 -12.19 -5.13 -30.11
N CYS A 67 -12.78 -4.24 -29.28
CA CYS A 67 -13.34 -4.58 -27.98
C CYS A 67 -14.76 -5.19 -28.06
N LYS A 68 -15.38 -5.22 -29.24
CA LYS A 68 -16.66 -5.90 -29.50
C LYS A 68 -16.46 -7.37 -29.95
N GLN A 69 -15.24 -7.88 -29.93
CA GLN A 69 -14.91 -9.27 -30.29
C GLN A 69 -14.85 -10.17 -29.06
N LYS A 70 -15.97 -10.82 -28.72
CA LYS A 70 -16.17 -11.61 -27.49
C LYS A 70 -15.07 -12.65 -27.22
N THR A 71 -14.55 -13.30 -28.26
CA THR A 71 -13.59 -14.41 -28.12
C THR A 71 -12.17 -13.95 -27.81
N SER A 72 -11.88 -12.64 -27.91
CA SER A 72 -10.55 -12.07 -27.74
C SER A 72 -10.50 -10.76 -26.96
N CYS A 73 -11.64 -10.33 -26.39
CA CYS A 73 -11.72 -9.14 -25.55
C CYS A 73 -12.01 -9.52 -24.11
N LEU A 74 -11.12 -9.11 -23.21
CA LEU A 74 -11.32 -9.14 -21.75
C LEU A 74 -11.91 -7.82 -21.31
N VAL A 75 -12.99 -7.85 -20.52
CA VAL A 75 -13.59 -6.67 -19.91
C VAL A 75 -13.20 -6.59 -18.44
N ILE A 76 -12.67 -5.45 -18.01
CA ILE A 76 -12.22 -5.24 -16.63
C ILE A 76 -13.03 -4.06 -16.03
N TYR A 77 -13.60 -4.27 -14.84
CA TYR A 77 -14.35 -3.22 -14.18
C TYR A 77 -13.96 -3.04 -12.72
N THR A 78 -14.24 -1.83 -12.20
CA THR A 78 -14.09 -1.52 -10.77
C THR A 78 -15.44 -1.63 -10.06
N PRO A 79 -15.48 -2.07 -8.77
CA PRO A 79 -16.72 -2.11 -7.98
C PRO A 79 -17.45 -0.77 -7.85
N ALA A 80 -16.78 0.34 -8.11
CA ALA A 80 -17.39 1.69 -8.11
C ALA A 80 -18.41 1.91 -9.25
N ILE A 81 -18.39 1.06 -10.29
CA ILE A 81 -19.32 1.16 -11.43
C ILE A 81 -20.64 0.50 -11.08
N PRO A 82 -21.78 1.22 -11.23
CA PRO A 82 -23.10 0.63 -10.99
C PRO A 82 -23.39 -0.58 -11.89
N ALA A 83 -24.16 -1.53 -11.37
CA ALA A 83 -24.50 -2.75 -12.11
C ALA A 83 -25.30 -2.46 -13.39
N GLU A 84 -26.07 -1.37 -13.41
CA GLU A 84 -26.91 -0.91 -14.54
C GLU A 84 -26.15 -0.08 -15.58
N HIS A 85 -24.84 0.13 -15.43
CA HIS A 85 -24.02 0.86 -16.38
C HIS A 85 -24.17 0.26 -17.80
N GLN A 86 -24.54 1.07 -18.80
CA GLN A 86 -24.96 0.61 -20.13
C GLN A 86 -23.90 -0.27 -20.82
N GLU A 87 -22.63 0.09 -20.72
CA GLU A 87 -21.56 -0.66 -21.37
C GLU A 87 -21.28 -1.97 -20.61
N LEU A 88 -21.26 -1.94 -19.26
CA LEU A 88 -21.11 -3.15 -18.48
C LEU A 88 -22.27 -4.13 -18.71
N LYS A 89 -23.49 -3.60 -18.83
CA LYS A 89 -24.68 -4.37 -19.19
C LYS A 89 -24.58 -4.95 -20.61
N PHE A 90 -24.15 -4.15 -21.59
CA PHE A 90 -23.88 -4.63 -22.95
C PHE A 90 -22.93 -5.84 -22.95
N PHE A 91 -21.81 -5.75 -22.26
CA PHE A 91 -20.84 -6.86 -22.21
C PHE A 91 -21.42 -8.11 -21.50
N ARG A 92 -22.16 -7.93 -20.42
CA ARG A 92 -22.84 -9.04 -19.70
C ARG A 92 -23.88 -9.75 -20.56
N GLU A 93 -24.78 -8.99 -21.19
CA GLU A 93 -25.85 -9.53 -22.04
C GLU A 93 -25.31 -10.25 -23.28
N ASN A 94 -24.16 -9.84 -23.81
CA ASN A 94 -23.50 -10.49 -24.93
C ASN A 94 -22.52 -11.60 -24.51
N GLY A 95 -22.41 -11.89 -23.18
CA GLY A 95 -21.64 -13.01 -22.63
C GLY A 95 -20.14 -12.88 -22.82
N PHE A 96 -19.60 -11.67 -22.71
CA PHE A 96 -18.15 -11.43 -22.65
C PHE A 96 -17.58 -11.95 -21.33
N GLU A 97 -16.26 -12.24 -21.33
CA GLU A 97 -15.55 -12.47 -20.09
C GLU A 97 -15.31 -11.15 -19.39
N ILE A 98 -15.86 -11.04 -18.16
CA ILE A 98 -15.81 -9.82 -17.36
C ILE A 98 -15.15 -10.15 -16.03
N GLN A 99 -14.09 -9.43 -15.71
CA GLN A 99 -13.31 -9.64 -14.49
C GLN A 99 -13.25 -8.34 -13.65
N LYS A 100 -13.27 -8.51 -12.33
CA LYS A 100 -12.84 -7.44 -11.42
C LYS A 100 -11.31 -7.32 -11.47
N ARG A 101 -10.79 -6.14 -11.12
CA ARG A 101 -9.33 -5.91 -11.00
C ARG A 101 -8.61 -7.04 -10.26
N ALA A 102 -9.12 -7.49 -9.11
CA ALA A 102 -8.51 -8.55 -8.31
C ALA A 102 -8.42 -9.89 -9.06
N GLN A 103 -9.41 -10.22 -9.89
CA GLN A 103 -9.42 -11.44 -10.70
C GLN A 103 -8.34 -11.39 -11.80
N VAL A 104 -8.13 -10.21 -12.40
CA VAL A 104 -7.05 -10.02 -13.37
C VAL A 104 -5.69 -10.21 -12.73
N LEU A 105 -5.46 -9.64 -11.54
CA LEU A 105 -4.23 -9.89 -10.78
C LEU A 105 -4.06 -11.40 -10.46
N GLY A 106 -5.16 -12.10 -10.17
CA GLY A 106 -5.18 -13.55 -10.03
C GLY A 106 -4.71 -14.27 -11.29
N THR A 107 -5.21 -13.88 -12.45
CA THR A 107 -4.78 -14.43 -13.75
C THR A 107 -3.29 -14.18 -14.00
N LEU A 108 -2.77 -13.01 -13.62
CA LEU A 108 -1.34 -12.70 -13.75
C LEU A 108 -0.49 -13.60 -12.83
N THR A 109 -0.93 -13.86 -11.60
CA THR A 109 -0.19 -14.76 -10.68
C THR A 109 -0.27 -16.25 -11.07
N GLN A 110 -1.22 -16.63 -11.92
CA GLN A 110 -1.23 -17.97 -12.52
C GLN A 110 -0.26 -18.10 -13.69
N ALA A 111 -0.11 -17.03 -14.48
CA ALA A 111 0.74 -16.99 -15.66
C ALA A 111 2.22 -16.70 -15.32
N HIS A 112 2.49 -16.10 -14.18
CA HIS A 112 3.80 -15.66 -13.71
C HIS A 112 4.05 -16.12 -12.28
N LYS A 113 5.31 -16.04 -11.82
CA LYS A 113 5.68 -16.27 -10.43
C LYS A 113 5.23 -15.09 -9.54
N GLY A 114 4.05 -15.20 -8.95
CA GLY A 114 3.48 -14.17 -8.08
C GLY A 114 4.21 -14.08 -6.74
N LEU A 115 4.85 -12.95 -6.46
CA LEU A 115 5.44 -12.58 -5.18
C LEU A 115 4.45 -11.67 -4.45
N CYS A 116 3.66 -12.24 -3.55
CA CYS A 116 2.51 -11.57 -2.96
C CYS A 116 2.79 -11.14 -1.51
N VAL A 117 2.41 -9.92 -1.14
CA VAL A 117 2.54 -9.43 0.23
C VAL A 117 1.17 -9.14 0.80
N ALA A 118 0.74 -9.96 1.76
CA ALA A 118 -0.51 -9.85 2.50
C ALA A 118 -0.29 -9.37 3.94
N GLY A 119 -1.35 -9.00 4.61
CA GLY A 119 -1.36 -8.59 6.02
C GLY A 119 -2.14 -7.31 6.24
N THR A 120 -2.52 -7.02 7.47
CA THR A 120 -3.26 -5.79 7.81
C THR A 120 -2.37 -4.56 7.65
N HIS A 121 -1.11 -4.64 8.11
CA HIS A 121 -0.14 -3.54 8.11
C HIS A 121 1.13 -3.92 7.35
N GLY A 122 1.87 -2.93 6.84
CA GLY A 122 3.16 -3.14 6.19
C GLY A 122 3.13 -3.61 4.73
N LYS A 123 1.98 -4.02 4.19
CA LYS A 123 1.83 -4.52 2.81
C LYS A 123 2.51 -3.64 1.76
N THR A 124 2.11 -2.37 1.68
CA THR A 124 2.59 -1.44 0.65
C THR A 124 4.10 -1.21 0.75
N THR A 125 4.61 -1.04 1.95
CA THR A 125 6.05 -0.83 2.16
C THR A 125 6.84 -2.07 1.79
N THR A 126 6.45 -3.24 2.29
CA THR A 126 7.15 -4.52 2.03
C THR A 126 7.08 -4.90 0.55
N SER A 127 5.90 -4.80 -0.09
CA SER A 127 5.77 -5.10 -1.53
C SER A 127 6.58 -4.14 -2.38
N THR A 128 6.64 -2.84 -2.03
CA THR A 128 7.43 -1.86 -2.77
C THR A 128 8.94 -2.07 -2.56
N MET A 129 9.38 -2.45 -1.34
CA MET A 129 10.76 -2.86 -1.09
C MET A 129 11.13 -4.10 -1.90
N CYS A 130 10.30 -5.14 -1.86
CA CYS A 130 10.51 -6.35 -2.65
C CYS A 130 10.60 -6.04 -4.15
N ALA A 131 9.65 -5.26 -4.67
CA ALA A 131 9.64 -4.85 -6.08
C ALA A 131 10.91 -4.06 -6.45
N HIS A 132 11.39 -3.17 -5.56
CA HIS A 132 12.60 -2.41 -5.79
C HIS A 132 13.84 -3.31 -5.81
N ILE A 133 14.00 -4.21 -4.83
CA ILE A 133 15.11 -5.18 -4.77
C ILE A 133 15.11 -6.04 -6.04
N MET A 134 13.97 -6.64 -6.39
CA MET A 134 13.84 -7.50 -7.57
C MET A 134 14.16 -6.74 -8.86
N HIS A 135 13.62 -5.54 -9.04
CA HIS A 135 13.84 -4.72 -10.24
C HIS A 135 15.28 -4.23 -10.38
N GLN A 136 16.01 -4.02 -9.28
CA GLN A 136 17.43 -3.68 -9.30
C GLN A 136 18.35 -4.90 -9.40
N SER A 137 17.81 -6.11 -9.32
CA SER A 137 18.55 -7.35 -9.46
C SER A 137 18.58 -7.87 -10.91
N HIS A 138 19.37 -8.90 -11.16
CA HIS A 138 19.40 -9.59 -12.44
C HIS A 138 18.08 -10.30 -12.80
N LEU A 139 17.17 -10.48 -11.85
CA LEU A 139 15.88 -11.16 -12.05
C LEU A 139 14.82 -10.24 -12.63
N ASP A 140 14.87 -8.94 -12.29
CA ASP A 140 13.83 -7.96 -12.62
C ASP A 140 12.42 -8.41 -12.17
N CYS A 141 11.40 -7.57 -12.31
CA CYS A 141 10.01 -7.93 -12.04
C CYS A 141 9.01 -6.98 -12.69
N ASN A 142 7.79 -7.49 -12.90
CA ASN A 142 6.60 -6.64 -12.96
C ASN A 142 6.13 -6.35 -11.54
N ALA A 143 5.45 -5.24 -11.29
CA ALA A 143 4.87 -4.95 -9.98
C ALA A 143 3.55 -4.16 -10.08
N PHE A 144 2.62 -4.48 -9.17
CA PHE A 144 1.36 -3.76 -8.95
C PHE A 144 1.26 -3.42 -7.47
N LEU A 145 1.54 -2.16 -7.14
CA LEU A 145 1.75 -1.68 -5.78
C LEU A 145 0.55 -0.91 -5.26
N GLY A 146 0.36 -0.90 -3.96
CA GLY A 146 -0.71 -0.17 -3.27
C GLY A 146 -0.46 1.34 -3.13
N GLY A 147 0.76 1.81 -3.41
CA GLY A 147 1.16 3.22 -3.34
C GLY A 147 2.17 3.61 -4.40
N ILE A 148 2.42 4.90 -4.55
CA ILE A 148 3.39 5.42 -5.50
C ILE A 148 4.80 5.27 -4.93
N SER A 149 5.63 4.46 -5.59
CA SER A 149 7.05 4.34 -5.27
C SER A 149 7.79 5.64 -5.58
N LYS A 150 8.58 6.12 -4.63
CA LYS A 150 9.41 7.32 -4.84
C LYS A 150 10.57 7.08 -5.82
N ASN A 151 11.04 5.86 -5.93
CA ASN A 151 12.08 5.50 -6.89
C ASN A 151 11.60 5.62 -8.34
N TYR A 152 10.33 5.34 -8.59
CA TYR A 152 9.78 5.22 -9.95
C TYR A 152 8.73 6.28 -10.28
N GLY A 153 8.20 7.02 -9.28
CA GLY A 153 7.13 8.00 -9.47
C GLY A 153 5.78 7.39 -9.88
N THR A 154 5.61 6.08 -9.65
CA THR A 154 4.42 5.31 -10.06
C THR A 154 4.15 4.16 -9.10
N ASN A 155 2.98 3.53 -9.22
CA ASN A 155 2.57 2.37 -8.45
C ASN A 155 2.69 1.05 -9.24
N TYR A 156 3.44 1.03 -10.30
CA TYR A 156 3.69 -0.16 -11.11
C TYR A 156 5.13 -0.19 -11.62
N ILE A 157 5.62 -1.39 -11.91
CA ILE A 157 6.84 -1.65 -12.66
C ILE A 157 6.46 -2.63 -13.77
N LEU A 158 6.94 -2.42 -14.97
CA LEU A 158 6.69 -3.30 -16.11
C LEU A 158 8.02 -3.73 -16.74
N SER A 159 8.23 -5.04 -16.82
CA SER A 159 9.39 -5.66 -17.41
C SER A 159 9.00 -6.89 -18.23
N ASP A 160 9.97 -7.59 -18.76
CA ASP A 160 9.77 -8.88 -19.46
C ASP A 160 10.04 -10.07 -18.52
N SER A 161 10.26 -9.81 -17.23
CA SER A 161 10.50 -10.83 -16.21
C SER A 161 9.27 -11.70 -15.97
N ASP A 162 9.52 -12.96 -15.59
CA ASP A 162 8.50 -13.91 -15.16
C ASP A 162 8.02 -13.67 -13.73
N TYR A 163 8.63 -12.74 -12.99
CA TYR A 163 8.21 -12.39 -11.64
C TYR A 163 7.20 -11.24 -11.65
N VAL A 164 6.19 -11.34 -10.79
CA VAL A 164 5.23 -10.26 -10.56
C VAL A 164 5.02 -10.02 -9.07
N VAL A 165 5.39 -8.85 -8.58
CA VAL A 165 5.18 -8.43 -7.20
C VAL A 165 3.81 -7.79 -7.05
N ILE A 166 3.00 -8.29 -6.12
CA ILE A 166 1.62 -7.84 -5.91
C ILE A 166 1.35 -7.59 -4.44
N GLU A 167 0.77 -6.43 -4.14
CA GLU A 167 0.15 -6.20 -2.85
C GLU A 167 -1.17 -6.97 -2.78
N ALA A 168 -1.22 -7.97 -1.89
CA ALA A 168 -2.35 -8.88 -1.72
C ALA A 168 -3.34 -8.27 -0.71
N ASP A 169 -4.35 -7.58 -1.24
CA ASP A 169 -5.33 -6.83 -0.47
C ASP A 169 -6.40 -7.77 0.12
N GLU A 170 -6.53 -7.79 1.45
CA GLU A 170 -7.54 -8.55 2.16
C GLU A 170 -8.94 -7.94 2.08
N PHE A 171 -9.05 -6.65 1.73
CA PHE A 171 -10.35 -5.99 1.59
C PHE A 171 -11.24 -6.74 0.60
N ASP A 172 -12.50 -7.01 1.00
CA ASP A 172 -13.48 -7.78 0.22
C ASP A 172 -12.95 -9.16 -0.26
N ARG A 173 -12.01 -9.74 0.48
CA ARG A 173 -11.35 -11.03 0.13
C ARG A 173 -10.69 -11.01 -1.24
N SER A 174 -10.24 -9.85 -1.71
CA SER A 174 -9.63 -9.68 -3.03
C SER A 174 -8.42 -10.59 -3.24
N PHE A 175 -7.64 -10.84 -2.18
CA PHE A 175 -6.46 -11.73 -2.24
C PHE A 175 -6.80 -13.22 -2.48
N HIS A 176 -8.04 -13.67 -2.32
CA HIS A 176 -8.45 -15.05 -2.65
C HIS A 176 -8.41 -15.37 -4.15
N TRP A 177 -8.36 -14.35 -4.99
CA TRP A 177 -8.20 -14.56 -6.43
C TRP A 177 -6.76 -14.88 -6.83
N LEU A 178 -5.78 -14.50 -6.00
CA LEU A 178 -4.37 -14.70 -6.30
C LEU A 178 -3.97 -16.18 -6.23
N ARG A 179 -2.89 -16.51 -6.93
CA ARG A 179 -2.21 -17.81 -6.88
C ARG A 179 -0.72 -17.55 -6.66
N PRO A 180 -0.33 -17.23 -5.42
CA PRO A 180 1.05 -16.85 -5.12
C PRO A 180 2.04 -17.99 -5.42
N TRP A 181 3.16 -17.67 -6.04
CA TRP A 181 4.35 -18.51 -6.00
C TRP A 181 4.99 -18.43 -4.61
N MET A 182 5.18 -17.20 -4.12
CA MET A 182 5.58 -16.97 -2.74
C MET A 182 4.70 -15.89 -2.12
N SER A 183 4.50 -15.99 -0.80
CA SER A 183 3.76 -14.97 -0.08
C SER A 183 4.43 -14.60 1.23
N VAL A 184 4.44 -13.29 1.55
CA VAL A 184 4.67 -12.77 2.89
C VAL A 184 3.34 -12.49 3.56
N ILE A 185 3.21 -12.83 4.86
CA ILE A 185 2.12 -12.34 5.72
C ILE A 185 2.75 -11.53 6.85
N THR A 186 2.48 -10.21 6.85
CA THR A 186 3.13 -9.27 7.77
C THR A 186 2.40 -9.16 9.11
N SER A 187 1.07 -9.18 9.09
CA SER A 187 0.21 -9.05 10.28
C SER A 187 -1.20 -9.55 9.99
N THR A 188 -1.95 -9.91 11.04
CA THR A 188 -3.35 -10.35 10.95
C THR A 188 -4.21 -9.67 12.00
N ASP A 189 -3.91 -8.41 12.31
CA ASP A 189 -4.73 -7.60 13.21
C ASP A 189 -6.12 -7.40 12.60
N PRO A 190 -7.20 -7.59 13.36
CA PRO A 190 -8.55 -7.45 12.83
C PRO A 190 -8.80 -6.05 12.25
N ASP A 191 -9.14 -6.00 10.99
CA ASP A 191 -9.63 -4.80 10.29
C ASP A 191 -10.82 -5.17 9.40
N HIS A 192 -11.52 -4.20 8.84
CA HIS A 192 -12.65 -4.43 7.94
C HIS A 192 -13.74 -5.34 8.53
N LEU A 193 -14.03 -5.22 9.85
CA LEU A 193 -15.03 -6.04 10.53
C LEU A 193 -16.44 -5.80 10.01
N ASP A 194 -16.70 -4.69 9.33
CA ASP A 194 -17.93 -4.43 8.57
C ASP A 194 -18.13 -5.46 7.43
N ILE A 195 -17.05 -6.02 6.88
CA ILE A 195 -17.06 -7.03 5.82
C ILE A 195 -16.92 -8.44 6.39
N TYR A 196 -16.03 -8.62 7.35
CA TYR A 196 -15.71 -9.94 7.91
C TYR A 196 -16.64 -10.37 9.04
N GLY A 197 -17.24 -9.45 9.75
CA GLY A 197 -18.13 -9.68 10.89
C GLY A 197 -17.39 -9.98 12.20
N THR A 198 -16.43 -10.91 12.20
CA THR A 198 -15.70 -11.34 13.40
C THR A 198 -14.17 -11.46 13.13
N LYS A 199 -13.38 -11.43 14.21
CA LYS A 199 -11.92 -11.70 14.18
C LYS A 199 -11.65 -13.10 13.61
N GLU A 200 -12.44 -14.09 14.01
CA GLU A 200 -12.28 -15.47 13.58
C GLU A 200 -12.50 -15.61 12.07
N ALA A 201 -13.52 -14.96 11.50
CA ALA A 201 -13.76 -14.95 10.06
C ALA A 201 -12.66 -14.23 9.29
N TYR A 202 -12.08 -13.17 9.88
CA TYR A 202 -10.91 -12.47 9.32
C TYR A 202 -9.70 -13.40 9.26
N LEU A 203 -9.35 -14.07 10.36
CA LEU A 203 -8.24 -15.03 10.43
C LEU A 203 -8.45 -16.23 9.50
N GLU A 204 -9.69 -16.72 9.40
CA GLU A 204 -10.02 -17.84 8.47
C GLU A 204 -9.80 -17.44 7.02
N SER A 205 -10.05 -16.19 6.67
CA SER A 205 -9.76 -15.66 5.33
C SER A 205 -8.27 -15.71 5.00
N PHE A 206 -7.39 -15.39 5.97
CA PHE A 206 -5.93 -15.54 5.80
C PHE A 206 -5.51 -17.01 5.72
N ARG A 207 -6.12 -17.91 6.51
CA ARG A 207 -5.84 -19.36 6.40
C ARG A 207 -6.17 -19.87 5.01
N HIS A 208 -7.37 -19.53 4.50
CA HIS A 208 -7.74 -19.87 3.13
C HIS A 208 -6.76 -19.28 2.09
N TYR A 209 -6.30 -18.06 2.30
CA TYR A 209 -5.29 -17.46 1.41
C TYR A 209 -3.99 -18.28 1.38
N THR A 210 -3.55 -18.85 2.50
CA THR A 210 -2.34 -19.69 2.53
C THR A 210 -2.49 -21.00 1.74
N GLU A 211 -3.70 -21.51 1.56
CA GLU A 211 -3.98 -22.68 0.71
C GLU A 211 -3.77 -22.41 -0.78
N LEU A 212 -3.76 -21.11 -1.18
CA LEU A 212 -3.64 -20.69 -2.56
C LEU A 212 -2.18 -20.60 -3.05
N ILE A 213 -1.21 -20.75 -2.14
CA ILE A 213 0.21 -20.74 -2.47
C ILE A 213 0.54 -22.00 -3.26
N GLN A 214 1.22 -21.82 -4.40
CA GLN A 214 1.51 -22.91 -5.33
C GLN A 214 2.57 -23.88 -4.78
N PRO A 215 2.43 -25.20 -5.03
CA PRO A 215 3.46 -26.18 -4.72
C PRO A 215 4.83 -25.83 -5.32
N GLY A 216 5.88 -26.02 -4.57
CA GLY A 216 7.25 -25.60 -4.91
C GLY A 216 7.57 -24.15 -4.54
N GLY A 217 6.56 -23.38 -4.14
CA GLY A 217 6.72 -22.03 -3.60
C GLY A 217 6.92 -21.98 -2.10
N ALA A 218 6.72 -20.79 -1.49
CA ALA A 218 6.93 -20.62 -0.05
C ALA A 218 5.97 -19.60 0.59
N LEU A 219 5.67 -19.83 1.89
CA LEU A 219 5.11 -18.87 2.80
C LEU A 219 6.22 -18.33 3.71
N ILE A 220 6.31 -17.00 3.82
CA ILE A 220 7.15 -16.28 4.78
C ILE A 220 6.19 -15.56 5.72
N ILE A 221 6.11 -15.99 6.98
CA ILE A 221 5.11 -15.50 7.92
C ILE A 221 5.77 -14.81 9.12
N HIS A 222 5.22 -13.67 9.56
CA HIS A 222 5.70 -13.05 10.78
C HIS A 222 5.50 -13.99 11.98
N ARG A 223 6.56 -14.17 12.76
CA ARG A 223 6.64 -15.20 13.82
C ARG A 223 5.55 -15.06 14.89
N ASP A 224 5.19 -13.83 15.24
CA ASP A 224 4.25 -13.56 16.33
C ASP A 224 2.77 -13.68 15.93
N LEU A 225 2.47 -14.16 14.72
CA LEU A 225 1.09 -14.34 14.30
C LEU A 225 0.46 -15.59 14.93
N GLU A 226 -0.66 -15.41 15.60
CA GLU A 226 -1.45 -16.48 16.20
C GLU A 226 -2.20 -17.36 15.15
N MET A 227 -2.05 -17.02 13.87
CA MET A 227 -2.73 -17.73 12.80
C MET A 227 -2.03 -19.09 12.52
N LYS A 228 -2.83 -20.14 12.42
CA LYS A 228 -2.36 -21.43 11.92
C LYS A 228 -2.62 -21.50 10.40
N GLU A 229 -1.55 -21.59 9.64
CA GLU A 229 -1.59 -21.69 8.17
C GLU A 229 -2.11 -23.04 7.68
N HIS A 230 -2.67 -23.07 6.46
CA HIS A 230 -3.09 -24.27 5.74
C HIS A 230 -2.31 -24.37 4.42
N LEU A 231 -1.13 -24.96 4.47
CA LEU A 231 -0.27 -25.07 3.29
C LEU A 231 -0.56 -26.34 2.49
N GLN A 232 -0.48 -26.23 1.17
CA GLN A 232 -0.47 -27.41 0.29
C GLN A 232 0.84 -28.19 0.43
N GLU A 233 0.80 -29.47 0.08
CA GLU A 233 2.02 -30.29 -0.01
C GLU A 233 3.02 -29.69 -1.00
N GLY A 234 4.30 -29.61 -0.60
CA GLY A 234 5.37 -29.03 -1.42
C GLY A 234 5.54 -27.52 -1.28
N VAL A 235 4.77 -26.83 -0.42
CA VAL A 235 4.99 -25.43 -0.07
C VAL A 235 5.92 -25.36 1.15
N SER A 236 7.02 -24.62 1.03
CA SER A 236 7.94 -24.37 2.13
C SER A 236 7.39 -23.30 3.07
N ARG A 237 7.70 -23.42 4.35
CA ARG A 237 7.36 -22.43 5.36
C ARG A 237 8.59 -21.86 6.03
N TYR A 238 8.65 -20.55 6.12
CA TYR A 238 9.66 -19.79 6.85
C TYR A 238 8.98 -18.79 7.78
N ASP A 239 9.62 -18.52 8.92
CA ASP A 239 9.19 -17.40 9.76
C ASP A 239 10.23 -16.27 9.78
N TYR A 240 9.75 -15.06 10.11
CA TYR A 240 10.62 -13.90 10.28
C TYR A 240 10.14 -13.03 11.43
N SER A 241 11.05 -12.31 12.04
CA SER A 241 10.78 -11.20 12.95
C SER A 241 11.99 -10.26 13.00
N LEU A 242 11.92 -9.24 13.86
CA LEU A 242 13.03 -8.30 14.00
C LEU A 242 14.32 -8.99 14.46
N THR A 243 14.26 -9.94 15.43
CA THR A 243 15.43 -10.49 16.13
C THR A 243 15.49 -12.00 16.17
N GLU A 244 14.47 -12.70 15.71
CA GLU A 244 14.36 -14.17 15.77
C GLU A 244 13.70 -14.72 14.51
N GLY A 245 13.82 -16.02 14.31
CA GLY A 245 13.22 -16.73 13.18
C GLY A 245 14.23 -17.15 12.12
N ASP A 246 13.73 -17.76 11.04
CA ASP A 246 14.56 -18.15 9.90
C ASP A 246 15.22 -16.93 9.26
N PHE A 247 14.48 -15.81 9.20
CA PHE A 247 14.98 -14.51 8.72
C PHE A 247 14.84 -13.46 9.83
N HIS A 248 15.93 -12.82 10.18
CA HIS A 248 15.92 -11.77 11.21
C HIS A 248 17.11 -10.81 11.04
N ALA A 249 17.17 -9.78 11.90
CA ALA A 249 18.29 -8.86 11.95
C ALA A 249 19.16 -9.10 13.20
N GLU A 250 20.46 -8.97 13.01
CA GLU A 250 21.43 -8.84 14.10
C GLU A 250 22.21 -7.52 13.97
N ASN A 251 22.95 -7.15 14.99
CA ASN A 251 23.86 -5.99 14.98
C ASN A 251 23.20 -4.71 14.46
N ILE A 252 21.94 -4.44 14.89
CA ILE A 252 21.22 -3.22 14.50
C ILE A 252 21.93 -2.00 15.07
N ARG A 253 22.28 -1.06 14.22
CA ARG A 253 22.95 0.21 14.54
C ARG A 253 22.12 1.37 14.01
N ILE A 254 21.79 2.29 14.90
CA ILE A 254 21.06 3.53 14.57
C ILE A 254 21.96 4.68 14.97
N ASP A 255 22.56 5.33 14.00
CA ASP A 255 23.46 6.46 14.22
C ASP A 255 23.27 7.54 13.15
N SER A 256 23.27 8.79 13.60
CA SER A 256 23.24 9.98 12.73
C SER A 256 22.10 9.99 11.67
N GLY A 257 20.95 9.36 12.01
CA GLY A 257 19.79 9.26 11.12
C GLY A 257 19.91 8.17 10.05
N GLU A 258 20.91 7.29 10.17
CA GLU A 258 21.08 6.08 9.37
C GLU A 258 20.76 4.83 10.20
N ILE A 259 20.30 3.80 9.54
CA ILE A 259 20.06 2.48 10.13
C ILE A 259 20.80 1.45 9.30
N THR A 260 21.63 0.65 9.97
CA THR A 260 22.32 -0.52 9.40
C THR A 260 22.10 -1.75 10.26
N PHE A 261 22.05 -2.91 9.64
CA PHE A 261 21.90 -4.19 10.34
C PHE A 261 22.52 -5.34 9.54
N ASP A 262 22.73 -6.47 10.19
CA ASP A 262 23.09 -7.72 9.52
C ASP A 262 21.81 -8.53 9.29
N PHE A 263 21.53 -8.91 8.04
CA PHE A 263 20.41 -9.79 7.68
C PHE A 263 20.86 -11.24 7.82
N ILE A 264 20.19 -11.98 8.68
CA ILE A 264 20.43 -13.40 8.96
C ILE A 264 19.38 -14.23 8.23
N SER A 265 19.83 -15.27 7.55
CA SER A 265 18.97 -16.14 6.75
C SER A 265 19.49 -17.57 6.67
N PRO A 266 18.64 -18.55 6.35
CA PRO A 266 19.07 -19.94 6.16
C PRO A 266 19.85 -20.19 4.86
N ILE A 267 19.97 -19.18 3.97
CA ILE A 267 20.66 -19.28 2.68
C ILE A 267 22.07 -18.67 2.81
N GLU A 268 22.14 -17.36 3.04
CA GLU A 268 23.38 -16.60 3.15
C GLU A 268 23.12 -15.34 3.96
N ASN A 269 23.93 -15.12 5.00
CA ASN A 269 23.86 -13.91 5.81
C ASN A 269 24.44 -12.72 5.04
N VAL A 270 23.75 -11.56 5.11
CA VAL A 270 24.19 -10.33 4.46
C VAL A 270 24.53 -9.27 5.51
N LYS A 271 25.81 -8.94 5.64
CA LYS A 271 26.30 -7.99 6.63
C LYS A 271 26.16 -6.55 6.16
N ASP A 272 26.00 -5.63 7.13
CA ASP A 272 26.01 -4.18 6.91
C ASP A 272 24.97 -3.73 5.85
N VAL A 273 23.74 -4.22 5.96
CA VAL A 273 22.63 -3.76 5.15
C VAL A 273 22.20 -2.37 5.62
N GLN A 274 22.27 -1.37 4.75
CA GLN A 274 21.83 -0.01 5.03
C GLN A 274 20.40 0.20 4.55
N LEU A 275 19.55 0.79 5.39
CA LEU A 275 18.20 1.20 4.98
C LEU A 275 18.24 2.54 4.25
N GLY A 276 17.84 2.59 2.99
CA GLY A 276 17.68 3.84 2.22
C GLY A 276 16.60 4.76 2.80
N GLN A 277 15.57 4.17 3.40
CA GLN A 277 14.59 4.89 4.21
C GLN A 277 14.73 4.48 5.68
N PRO A 278 15.55 5.20 6.47
CA PRO A 278 15.97 4.78 7.82
C PRO A 278 14.86 5.03 8.86
N ILE A 279 13.90 4.13 8.90
CA ILE A 279 12.79 4.09 9.86
C ILE A 279 12.86 2.75 10.58
N PRO A 280 12.83 2.67 11.93
CA PRO A 280 12.98 1.41 12.65
C PRO A 280 12.05 0.28 12.20
N ILE A 281 10.77 0.58 11.96
CA ILE A 281 9.80 -0.43 11.47
C ILE A 281 10.17 -0.99 10.07
N ASN A 282 10.96 -0.25 9.30
CA ASN A 282 11.40 -0.69 7.98
C ASN A 282 12.50 -1.76 8.03
N ILE A 283 13.11 -2.02 9.18
CA ILE A 283 14.03 -3.17 9.34
C ILE A 283 13.24 -4.45 9.11
N GLU A 284 12.10 -4.59 9.79
CA GLU A 284 11.27 -5.79 9.74
C GLU A 284 10.57 -5.95 8.38
N ASN A 285 10.05 -4.84 7.79
CA ASN A 285 9.56 -4.84 6.42
C ASN A 285 10.65 -5.24 5.42
N GLY A 286 11.88 -4.77 5.65
CA GLY A 286 13.06 -5.08 4.84
C GLY A 286 13.48 -6.56 4.94
N ILE A 287 13.46 -7.13 6.16
CA ILE A 287 13.73 -8.57 6.37
C ILE A 287 12.79 -9.41 5.51
N ALA A 288 11.47 -9.12 5.56
CA ALA A 288 10.48 -9.85 4.77
C ALA A 288 10.69 -9.69 3.25
N ALA A 289 11.00 -8.48 2.79
CA ALA A 289 11.27 -8.20 1.38
C ALA A 289 12.57 -8.89 0.89
N MET A 290 13.64 -8.82 1.68
CA MET A 290 14.93 -9.49 1.40
C MET A 290 14.79 -11.00 1.41
N ALA A 291 14.04 -11.58 2.36
CA ALA A 291 13.75 -13.01 2.43
C ALA A 291 13.07 -13.50 1.14
N MET A 292 12.03 -12.79 0.68
CA MET A 292 11.34 -13.12 -0.56
C MET A 292 12.28 -13.01 -1.77
N ALA A 293 13.09 -11.98 -1.87
CA ALA A 293 14.03 -11.78 -2.97
C ALA A 293 15.16 -12.83 -2.95
N GLN A 294 15.73 -13.13 -1.80
CA GLN A 294 16.80 -14.11 -1.67
C GLN A 294 16.36 -15.55 -1.98
N LEU A 295 15.16 -15.94 -1.52
CA LEU A 295 14.57 -17.25 -1.85
C LEU A 295 14.33 -17.43 -3.35
N ASN A 296 14.23 -16.33 -4.12
CA ASN A 296 14.14 -16.36 -5.58
C ASN A 296 15.49 -16.22 -6.28
N GLY A 297 16.60 -16.06 -5.55
CA GLY A 297 17.96 -16.09 -6.11
C GLY A 297 18.66 -14.73 -6.21
N CYS A 298 18.13 -13.65 -5.62
CA CYS A 298 18.88 -12.40 -5.51
C CYS A 298 20.16 -12.61 -4.68
N THR A 299 21.26 -12.07 -5.15
CA THR A 299 22.57 -12.14 -4.47
C THR A 299 22.64 -11.20 -3.25
N ALA A 300 23.63 -11.43 -2.38
CA ALA A 300 23.85 -10.56 -1.22
C ALA A 300 24.10 -9.09 -1.63
N GLU A 301 24.85 -8.86 -2.70
CA GLU A 301 25.13 -7.52 -3.24
C GLU A 301 23.88 -6.83 -3.76
N GLU A 302 23.01 -7.57 -4.48
CA GLU A 302 21.74 -7.05 -5.00
C GLU A 302 20.78 -6.70 -3.86
N LEU A 303 20.72 -7.52 -2.81
CA LEU A 303 19.94 -7.25 -1.60
C LEU A 303 20.42 -5.95 -0.91
N LYS A 304 21.74 -5.81 -0.72
CA LYS A 304 22.32 -4.58 -0.12
C LYS A 304 22.04 -3.36 -0.95
N TYR A 305 22.27 -3.44 -2.26
CA TYR A 305 22.05 -2.32 -3.17
C TYR A 305 20.58 -1.92 -3.21
N GLY A 306 19.67 -2.88 -3.35
CA GLY A 306 18.23 -2.61 -3.35
C GLY A 306 17.75 -1.96 -2.05
N MET A 307 18.21 -2.46 -0.89
CA MET A 307 17.84 -1.86 0.39
C MET A 307 18.39 -0.45 0.58
N GLN A 308 19.65 -0.21 0.19
CA GLN A 308 20.32 1.08 0.31
C GLN A 308 19.68 2.15 -0.59
N THR A 309 19.25 1.77 -1.79
CA THR A 309 18.69 2.68 -2.79
C THR A 309 17.17 2.85 -2.71
N TYR A 310 16.51 2.13 -1.80
CA TYR A 310 15.07 2.23 -1.60
C TYR A 310 14.66 3.62 -1.07
N GLY A 311 13.87 4.34 -1.83
CA GLY A 311 13.45 5.73 -1.53
C GLY A 311 12.14 5.85 -0.75
N GLY A 312 11.41 4.74 -0.58
CA GLY A 312 10.10 4.74 0.11
C GLY A 312 8.90 4.86 -0.81
N VAL A 313 7.74 5.05 -0.18
CA VAL A 313 6.43 5.22 -0.82
C VAL A 313 5.87 6.58 -0.45
N ASP A 314 5.24 7.25 -1.40
CA ASP A 314 4.53 8.51 -1.11
C ASP A 314 3.49 8.28 -0.01
N ARG A 315 3.41 9.24 0.92
CA ARG A 315 2.47 9.21 2.05
C ARG A 315 2.71 8.04 3.05
N ARG A 316 3.88 7.37 3.03
CA ARG A 316 4.24 6.34 4.01
C ARG A 316 5.51 6.79 4.74
N PHE A 317 5.33 7.45 5.91
CA PHE A 317 6.42 8.08 6.67
C PHE A 317 7.32 8.92 5.75
N ASP A 318 6.68 9.75 4.95
CA ASP A 318 7.24 10.40 3.78
C ASP A 318 7.86 11.75 4.16
N PHE A 319 9.18 11.80 4.27
CA PHE A 319 9.92 13.04 4.52
C PHE A 319 9.80 14.00 3.35
N LYS A 320 9.18 15.14 3.58
CA LYS A 320 9.06 16.26 2.64
C LYS A 320 10.15 17.31 2.85
N ILE A 321 10.56 17.50 4.12
CA ILE A 321 11.69 18.36 4.51
C ILE A 321 12.49 17.59 5.57
N LYS A 322 13.82 17.52 5.40
CA LYS A 322 14.72 16.88 6.37
C LYS A 322 15.98 17.72 6.50
N THR A 323 15.99 18.61 7.48
CA THR A 323 17.14 19.46 7.85
C THR A 323 17.38 19.38 9.35
N ASP A 324 18.51 19.90 9.82
CA ASP A 324 18.82 19.94 11.26
C ASP A 324 17.83 20.78 12.06
N LYS A 325 17.26 21.82 11.43
CA LYS A 325 16.35 22.78 12.09
C LYS A 325 14.89 22.38 12.01
N LEU A 326 14.49 21.77 10.88
CA LEU A 326 13.11 21.44 10.59
C LEU A 326 13.02 20.09 9.90
N VAL A 327 12.13 19.25 10.43
CA VAL A 327 11.71 18.02 9.79
C VAL A 327 10.21 18.11 9.52
N PHE A 328 9.80 17.84 8.30
CA PHE A 328 8.39 17.72 7.93
C PHE A 328 8.16 16.42 7.17
N LEU A 329 7.16 15.67 7.62
CA LEU A 329 6.77 14.41 6.98
C LEU A 329 5.25 14.24 6.94
N SER A 330 4.79 13.45 5.99
CA SER A 330 3.39 13.02 5.84
C SER A 330 3.31 11.51 5.97
N ASP A 331 2.29 11.01 6.69
CA ASP A 331 2.05 9.58 6.80
C ASP A 331 0.56 9.26 6.65
N TYR A 332 0.29 8.22 5.87
CA TYR A 332 -1.06 7.71 5.61
C TYR A 332 -1.69 7.00 6.83
N ALA A 333 -0.94 6.84 7.92
CA ALA A 333 -1.37 6.19 9.14
C ALA A 333 -2.75 6.71 9.60
N HIS A 334 -3.72 5.82 9.70
CA HIS A 334 -5.12 6.13 9.98
C HIS A 334 -5.81 5.09 10.89
N HIS A 335 -5.09 4.04 11.28
CA HIS A 335 -5.45 3.10 12.32
C HIS A 335 -4.61 3.36 13.59
N PRO A 336 -5.12 3.16 14.83
CA PRO A 336 -4.37 3.44 16.06
C PRO A 336 -2.99 2.80 16.11
N LYS A 337 -2.86 1.53 15.69
CA LYS A 337 -1.58 0.82 15.66
C LYS A 337 -0.58 1.45 14.68
N GLU A 338 -1.04 1.89 13.51
CA GLU A 338 -0.20 2.59 12.54
C GLU A 338 0.30 3.93 13.11
N ILE A 339 -0.61 4.72 13.70
CA ILE A 339 -0.28 6.00 14.34
C ILE A 339 0.69 5.78 15.49
N TYR A 340 0.48 4.72 16.29
CA TYR A 340 1.39 4.36 17.37
C TYR A 340 2.81 4.09 16.84
N GLN A 341 2.93 3.31 15.76
CA GLN A 341 4.23 3.00 15.15
C GLN A 341 4.89 4.24 14.54
N SER A 342 4.11 5.11 13.89
CA SER A 342 4.62 6.36 13.34
C SER A 342 5.08 7.31 14.45
N ALA A 343 4.30 7.47 15.52
CA ALA A 343 4.65 8.29 16.68
C ALA A 343 5.90 7.76 17.39
N LYS A 344 5.99 6.45 17.59
CA LYS A 344 7.16 5.78 18.17
C LYS A 344 8.39 5.99 17.29
N SER A 345 8.30 5.73 16.00
CA SER A 345 9.41 5.85 15.05
C SER A 345 9.94 7.28 14.98
N ILE A 346 9.07 8.29 14.88
CA ILE A 346 9.51 9.68 14.83
C ILE A 346 10.14 10.11 16.15
N ARG A 347 9.65 9.61 17.28
CA ARG A 347 10.22 9.87 18.60
C ARG A 347 11.62 9.24 18.74
N GLU A 348 11.81 8.01 18.27
CA GLU A 348 13.11 7.34 18.28
C GLU A 348 14.17 8.03 17.41
N LEU A 349 13.75 8.55 16.25
CA LEU A 349 14.63 9.30 15.34
C LEU A 349 14.99 10.70 15.88
N TYR A 350 14.07 11.35 16.59
CA TYR A 350 14.20 12.74 17.03
C TYR A 350 13.92 12.90 18.53
N LYS A 351 14.67 12.14 19.36
CA LYS A 351 14.46 12.01 20.83
C LYS A 351 14.37 13.34 21.58
N ASN A 352 15.13 14.34 21.15
CA ASN A 352 15.29 15.60 21.84
C ASN A 352 14.57 16.77 21.15
N LYS A 353 13.77 16.52 20.10
CA LYS A 353 13.04 17.57 19.38
C LYS A 353 11.58 17.58 19.80
N HIS A 354 10.99 18.77 19.73
CA HIS A 354 9.54 18.93 19.92
C HIS A 354 8.80 18.44 18.67
N ILE A 355 7.89 17.48 18.85
CA ILE A 355 7.15 16.84 17.76
C ILE A 355 5.68 17.27 17.82
N THR A 356 5.23 17.95 16.77
CA THR A 356 3.83 18.34 16.55
C THR A 356 3.19 17.43 15.49
N ALA A 357 2.04 16.86 15.80
CA ALA A 357 1.22 16.14 14.82
C ALA A 357 -0.02 16.96 14.44
N ILE A 358 -0.33 16.99 13.14
CA ILE A 358 -1.66 17.38 12.64
C ILE A 358 -2.34 16.11 12.18
N PHE A 359 -3.45 15.74 12.81
CA PHE A 359 -4.15 14.48 12.55
C PHE A 359 -5.59 14.72 12.09
N GLN A 360 -5.94 14.13 10.94
CA GLN A 360 -7.30 14.05 10.45
C GLN A 360 -7.85 12.64 10.68
N PRO A 361 -8.78 12.42 11.62
CA PRO A 361 -9.42 11.11 11.77
C PRO A 361 -10.18 10.72 10.49
N HIS A 362 -10.18 9.43 10.17
CA HIS A 362 -10.82 8.88 8.97
C HIS A 362 -11.93 7.93 9.39
N LEU A 363 -13.17 8.17 8.90
CA LEU A 363 -14.42 7.46 9.19
C LEU A 363 -14.98 7.71 10.60
N TYR A 364 -16.30 7.94 10.66
CA TYR A 364 -17.02 8.10 11.92
C TYR A 364 -17.04 6.79 12.73
N THR A 365 -17.29 5.65 12.07
CA THR A 365 -17.32 4.34 12.73
C THR A 365 -15.98 4.02 13.38
N ARG A 366 -14.86 4.22 12.67
CA ARG A 366 -13.50 3.98 13.21
C ARG A 366 -13.20 4.92 14.37
N THR A 367 -13.59 6.20 14.28
CA THR A 367 -13.38 7.16 15.36
C THR A 367 -14.19 6.76 16.60
N ARG A 368 -15.46 6.37 16.44
CA ARG A 368 -16.32 5.89 17.54
C ARG A 368 -15.69 4.69 18.26
N ASP A 369 -15.21 3.73 17.49
CA ASP A 369 -14.76 2.43 18.01
C ASP A 369 -13.35 2.51 18.64
N PHE A 370 -12.48 3.43 18.17
CA PHE A 370 -11.07 3.47 18.55
C PHE A 370 -10.58 4.83 19.10
N TYR A 371 -11.44 5.77 19.49
CA TYR A 371 -11.01 7.10 19.93
C TYR A 371 -10.01 7.08 21.10
N LYS A 372 -10.12 6.11 22.03
CA LYS A 372 -9.19 5.95 23.15
C LYS A 372 -7.82 5.49 22.67
N ASP A 373 -7.79 4.54 21.76
CA ASP A 373 -6.54 4.00 21.20
C ASP A 373 -5.83 5.04 20.33
N PHE A 374 -6.60 5.87 19.59
CA PHE A 374 -6.06 7.05 18.90
C PHE A 374 -5.42 8.03 19.85
N ALA A 375 -6.13 8.37 20.95
CA ALA A 375 -5.63 9.30 21.95
C ALA A 375 -4.36 8.75 22.62
N GLU A 376 -4.30 7.46 22.91
CA GLU A 376 -3.11 6.82 23.48
C GLU A 376 -1.92 6.88 22.53
N ALA A 377 -2.12 6.53 21.26
CA ALA A 377 -1.10 6.55 20.22
C ALA A 377 -0.53 7.97 20.00
N LEU A 378 -1.40 8.96 19.86
CA LEU A 378 -1.03 10.36 19.66
C LEU A 378 -0.36 10.98 20.91
N SER A 379 -0.67 10.47 22.10
CA SER A 379 -0.10 10.97 23.37
C SER A 379 1.38 10.66 23.57
N GLN A 380 2.03 9.98 22.61
CA GLN A 380 3.49 9.85 22.57
C GLN A 380 4.19 11.10 22.03
N LEU A 381 3.43 12.04 21.47
CA LEU A 381 3.93 13.28 20.86
C LEU A 381 3.76 14.46 21.84
N ASP A 382 4.48 15.56 21.58
CA ASP A 382 4.45 16.73 22.45
C ASP A 382 3.23 17.61 22.21
N GLU A 383 2.80 17.69 20.93
CA GLU A 383 1.68 18.52 20.52
C GLU A 383 0.82 17.80 19.48
N VAL A 384 -0.50 17.86 19.63
CA VAL A 384 -1.49 17.24 18.76
C VAL A 384 -2.53 18.26 18.32
N VAL A 385 -2.61 18.49 17.04
CA VAL A 385 -3.62 19.32 16.38
C VAL A 385 -4.60 18.40 15.65
N LEU A 386 -5.87 18.45 16.03
CA LEU A 386 -6.92 17.62 15.41
C LEU A 386 -7.73 18.47 14.43
N THR A 387 -8.07 17.88 13.29
CA THR A 387 -9.09 18.45 12.40
C THR A 387 -10.40 17.67 12.52
N GLU A 388 -11.44 18.09 11.80
CA GLU A 388 -12.69 17.34 11.69
C GLU A 388 -12.45 15.96 11.04
N ILE A 389 -13.40 15.04 11.31
CA ILE A 389 -13.36 13.69 10.74
C ILE A 389 -13.58 13.75 9.23
N TYR A 390 -12.73 13.08 8.45
CA TYR A 390 -12.98 12.83 7.04
C TYR A 390 -13.98 11.68 6.86
N PRO A 391 -15.18 11.93 6.33
CA PRO A 391 -16.25 10.94 6.32
C PRO A 391 -16.07 9.84 5.28
N ALA A 392 -15.28 10.11 4.22
CA ALA A 392 -15.19 9.28 3.00
C ALA A 392 -16.60 8.97 2.42
N ARG A 393 -17.13 7.77 2.72
CA ARG A 393 -18.43 7.29 2.25
C ARG A 393 -19.48 7.17 3.36
N GLU A 394 -19.14 7.56 4.60
CA GLU A 394 -20.03 7.44 5.74
C GLU A 394 -20.85 8.72 5.96
N GLU A 395 -22.06 8.55 6.47
CA GLU A 395 -22.86 9.66 7.00
C GLU A 395 -22.43 9.99 8.44
N PRO A 396 -22.54 11.25 8.87
CA PRO A 396 -22.21 11.64 10.24
C PRO A 396 -22.98 10.84 11.29
N ILE A 397 -22.28 10.39 12.33
CA ILE A 397 -22.87 9.70 13.49
C ILE A 397 -23.03 10.70 14.63
N GLU A 398 -24.24 10.81 15.20
CA GLU A 398 -24.52 11.72 16.31
C GLU A 398 -23.58 11.47 17.49
N GLY A 399 -22.96 12.54 18.01
CA GLY A 399 -22.01 12.48 19.13
C GLY A 399 -20.61 12.00 18.76
N VAL A 400 -20.33 11.65 17.50
CA VAL A 400 -19.02 11.22 17.06
C VAL A 400 -18.30 12.36 16.32
N THR A 401 -17.32 12.94 16.98
CA THR A 401 -16.45 13.99 16.43
C THR A 401 -15.03 13.79 16.90
N SER A 402 -14.09 14.56 16.37
CA SER A 402 -12.68 14.57 16.83
C SER A 402 -12.53 14.96 18.31
N GLN A 403 -13.59 15.57 18.91
CA GLN A 403 -13.63 15.89 20.34
C GLN A 403 -13.45 14.64 21.22
N LEU A 404 -13.94 13.47 20.77
CA LEU A 404 -13.74 12.21 21.49
C LEU A 404 -12.25 11.88 21.67
N ILE A 405 -11.43 12.11 20.65
CA ILE A 405 -9.98 11.90 20.73
C ILE A 405 -9.35 13.00 21.61
N TYR A 406 -9.72 14.25 21.36
CA TYR A 406 -9.21 15.42 22.08
C TYR A 406 -9.36 15.28 23.61
N ASP A 407 -10.53 14.87 24.07
CA ASP A 407 -10.84 14.74 25.50
C ASP A 407 -10.05 13.61 26.18
N ASN A 408 -9.62 12.61 25.40
CA ASN A 408 -8.90 11.43 25.89
C ASN A 408 -7.37 11.50 25.74
N LEU A 409 -6.82 12.57 25.14
CA LEU A 409 -5.37 12.80 25.12
C LEU A 409 -4.82 12.97 26.54
N LYS A 410 -3.67 12.34 26.81
CA LYS A 410 -3.03 12.30 28.13
C LYS A 410 -2.67 13.71 28.62
N PRO A 411 -2.70 13.94 29.94
CA PRO A 411 -2.19 15.19 30.53
C PRO A 411 -0.72 15.43 30.13
N GLY A 412 -0.40 16.68 29.78
CA GLY A 412 0.94 17.08 29.35
C GLY A 412 1.13 17.17 27.84
N VAL A 413 0.26 16.57 27.06
CA VAL A 413 0.22 16.79 25.60
C VAL A 413 -0.44 18.14 25.32
N LYS A 414 0.27 19.04 24.63
CA LYS A 414 -0.34 20.27 24.11
C LYS A 414 -1.32 19.90 23.00
N LYS A 415 -2.55 20.44 23.05
CA LYS A 415 -3.61 20.01 22.13
C LYS A 415 -4.45 21.18 21.64
N GLU A 416 -4.80 21.13 20.36
CA GLU A 416 -5.65 22.11 19.69
C GLU A 416 -6.61 21.41 18.72
N MET A 417 -7.75 22.04 18.46
CA MET A 417 -8.67 21.65 17.37
C MET A 417 -8.84 22.81 16.43
N ILE A 418 -8.67 22.55 15.14
CA ILE A 418 -8.83 23.55 14.07
C ILE A 418 -9.64 22.94 12.92
N GLN A 419 -10.20 23.80 12.06
CA GLN A 419 -10.79 23.33 10.82
C GLN A 419 -9.66 23.01 9.81
N LYS A 420 -9.88 22.05 8.92
CA LYS A 420 -8.91 21.67 7.89
C LYS A 420 -8.46 22.88 7.05
N GLU A 421 -9.40 23.78 6.74
CA GLU A 421 -9.14 25.01 6.00
C GLU A 421 -8.13 25.95 6.70
N ASP A 422 -8.05 25.88 8.02
CA ASP A 422 -7.16 26.71 8.83
C ASP A 422 -5.73 26.14 8.98
N VAL A 423 -5.49 24.91 8.56
CA VAL A 423 -4.19 24.21 8.70
C VAL A 423 -3.05 25.02 8.08
N ILE A 424 -3.23 25.58 6.88
CA ILE A 424 -2.19 26.38 6.24
C ILE A 424 -1.88 27.65 7.02
N ASN A 425 -2.89 28.30 7.60
CA ASN A 425 -2.70 29.48 8.44
C ASN A 425 -2.03 29.11 9.77
N TYR A 426 -2.43 27.98 10.36
CA TYR A 426 -1.77 27.43 11.55
C TYR A 426 -0.29 27.20 11.30
N VAL A 427 0.06 26.54 10.19
CA VAL A 427 1.47 26.29 9.81
C VAL A 427 2.22 27.59 9.55
N LYS A 428 1.60 28.65 8.99
CA LYS A 428 2.24 29.96 8.79
C LYS A 428 2.60 30.64 10.09
N THR A 429 1.78 30.52 11.11
CA THR A 429 1.89 31.28 12.38
C THR A 429 2.68 30.56 13.47
N HIS A 430 2.95 29.26 13.32
CA HIS A 430 3.68 28.45 14.32
C HIS A 430 5.06 28.03 13.83
N GLN A 431 5.97 27.76 14.77
CA GLN A 431 7.31 27.23 14.51
C GLN A 431 7.32 25.72 14.87
N PHE A 432 8.07 24.95 14.12
CA PHE A 432 8.18 23.49 14.31
C PHE A 432 9.64 23.06 14.27
N GLU A 433 10.00 22.11 15.13
CA GLU A 433 11.24 21.34 14.97
C GLU A 433 10.95 20.09 14.16
N VAL A 434 9.85 19.37 14.52
CA VAL A 434 9.35 18.22 13.76
C VAL A 434 7.83 18.37 13.60
N LEU A 435 7.36 18.37 12.38
CA LEU A 435 5.93 18.35 12.02
C LEU A 435 5.59 17.06 11.29
N ILE A 436 4.59 16.33 11.77
CA ILE A 436 4.03 15.17 11.08
C ILE A 436 2.55 15.42 10.76
N VAL A 437 2.15 15.18 9.51
CA VAL A 437 0.75 15.16 9.08
C VAL A 437 0.31 13.69 8.95
N LEU A 438 -0.75 13.33 9.69
CA LEU A 438 -1.27 11.97 9.81
C LEU A 438 -2.69 11.88 9.25
N GLY A 439 -2.98 10.79 8.53
CA GLY A 439 -4.32 10.43 8.11
C GLY A 439 -4.46 10.03 6.65
N ALA A 440 -5.55 9.30 6.35
CA ALA A 440 -5.90 8.79 5.02
C ALA A 440 -6.91 9.70 4.29
N GLY A 441 -7.27 10.83 4.89
CA GLY A 441 -8.25 11.77 4.36
C GLY A 441 -7.69 12.76 3.35
N ASP A 442 -8.43 13.83 3.13
CA ASP A 442 -8.11 14.87 2.14
C ASP A 442 -7.18 15.98 2.68
N LEU A 443 -6.79 15.92 3.94
CA LEU A 443 -5.76 16.78 4.53
C LEU A 443 -4.42 16.65 3.76
N ASP A 444 -4.16 15.48 3.21
CA ASP A 444 -2.97 15.22 2.39
C ASP A 444 -2.86 16.15 1.16
N ASN A 445 -3.98 16.61 0.60
CA ASN A 445 -3.98 17.56 -0.49
C ASN A 445 -3.31 18.90 -0.12
N GLN A 446 -3.18 19.20 1.17
CA GLN A 446 -2.50 20.41 1.66
C GLN A 446 -0.99 20.23 1.86
N VAL A 447 -0.48 19.00 1.89
CA VAL A 447 0.93 18.70 2.14
C VAL A 447 1.89 19.46 1.21
N PRO A 448 1.63 19.57 -0.11
CA PRO A 448 2.50 20.37 -0.99
C PRO A 448 2.54 21.87 -0.60
N GLN A 449 1.40 22.42 -0.18
CA GLN A 449 1.32 23.81 0.24
C GLN A 449 1.96 24.03 1.62
N ILE A 450 1.80 23.07 2.55
CA ILE A 450 2.53 23.06 3.84
C ILE A 450 4.02 23.07 3.60
N SER A 451 4.54 22.18 2.71
CA SER A 451 5.96 22.15 2.35
C SER A 451 6.45 23.49 1.81
N LYS A 452 5.67 24.13 0.94
CA LYS A 452 6.01 25.44 0.38
C LYS A 452 6.09 26.52 1.47
N VAL A 453 5.14 26.55 2.40
CA VAL A 453 5.13 27.49 3.52
C VAL A 453 6.34 27.27 4.42
N LEU A 454 6.64 26.04 4.78
CA LEU A 454 7.75 25.68 5.66
C LEU A 454 9.12 25.99 5.04
N ASN A 455 9.29 25.77 3.72
CA ASN A 455 10.52 26.11 3.00
C ASN A 455 10.72 27.63 2.84
N SER A 456 9.69 28.45 3.06
CA SER A 456 9.77 29.91 2.96
C SER A 456 10.07 30.59 4.30
N LYS A 457 10.14 29.86 5.40
CA LYS A 457 10.48 30.31 6.75
C LYS A 457 11.97 30.20 7.03
#